data_ee48a53bda112762f462cb3c2f170f93
#
_entry.id   ee48a53bda112762f462cb3c2f170f93
#
_cell.length_a   1.000
_cell.length_b   1.000
_cell.length_c   1.000
_cell.angle_alpha   90.00
_cell.angle_beta   90.00
_cell.angle_gamma   90.00
#
_symmetry.space_group_name_H-M   'P 1'
#
loop_
_entity.id
_entity.type
_entity.pdbx_description
1 polymer ?
#
loop_
_entity_poly.entity_id
_entity_poly.type
_entity_poly.pdbx_seq_one_letter_code
_entity_poly.pdbx_strand_id
1 'polypeptide(L)'
;GAGLALQAGAQNLNAALIEMQDFAAGTSSRSTKLVHGGLRYLKQFEVELVADILKEREVIYQNAPHIVQPDRMLLPVYDEAGASFSEFSAKVALDLYDRLAELDEDSEWRSRMISKEEVLEGNPMLKTEGLVSGGLYLDFINDDARLTIEILKKANELGTHVLNYVKAIDFLYDETNQIKGVLAKDQTTGETYEIYASVVVNATG
;
A
#
# COMPACT_ATOMS: atom_id res chain seq x y z
N GLY A 1 -7.15 8.22 -4.34
CA GLY A 1 -7.28 9.16 -5.49
C GLY A 1 -6.44 8.71 -6.69
N ALA A 2 -5.13 8.48 -6.52
CA ALA A 2 -4.22 8.20 -7.65
C ALA A 2 -4.64 7.00 -8.50
N GLY A 3 -5.00 5.87 -7.86
CA GLY A 3 -5.48 4.68 -8.58
C GLY A 3 -6.78 4.91 -9.37
N LEU A 4 -7.71 5.71 -8.81
CA LEU A 4 -8.93 6.09 -9.53
C LEU A 4 -8.60 6.97 -10.75
N ALA A 5 -7.69 7.92 -10.61
CA ALA A 5 -7.22 8.76 -11.72
C ALA A 5 -6.58 7.92 -12.84
N LEU A 6 -5.76 6.93 -12.48
CA LEU A 6 -5.14 5.99 -13.41
C LEU A 6 -6.21 5.18 -14.16
N GLN A 7 -7.16 4.61 -13.44
CA GLN A 7 -8.24 3.82 -14.04
C GLN A 7 -9.15 4.65 -14.95
N ALA A 8 -9.44 5.89 -14.58
CA ALA A 8 -10.19 6.82 -15.44
C ALA A 8 -9.46 7.06 -16.76
N GLY A 9 -8.16 7.39 -16.71
CA GLY A 9 -7.34 7.56 -17.91
C GLY A 9 -7.25 6.31 -18.76
N ALA A 10 -7.06 5.13 -18.14
CA ALA A 10 -7.00 3.85 -18.85
C ALA A 10 -8.32 3.49 -19.58
N GLN A 11 -9.45 4.03 -19.14
CA GLN A 11 -10.76 3.89 -19.79
C GLN A 11 -11.10 5.05 -20.72
N ASN A 12 -10.17 5.95 -21.00
CA ASN A 12 -10.34 7.15 -21.83
C ASN A 12 -11.44 8.08 -21.29
N LEU A 13 -11.66 8.12 -19.99
CA LEU A 13 -12.56 9.09 -19.36
C LEU A 13 -11.88 10.45 -19.24
N ASN A 14 -12.60 11.54 -19.57
CA ASN A 14 -12.13 12.89 -19.29
C ASN A 14 -12.23 13.14 -17.78
N ALA A 15 -11.11 13.10 -17.09
CA ALA A 15 -11.03 13.17 -15.64
C ALA A 15 -9.97 14.15 -15.17
N ALA A 16 -10.22 14.72 -13.97
CA ALA A 16 -9.23 15.52 -13.25
C ALA A 16 -9.12 15.03 -11.80
N LEU A 17 -7.89 15.00 -11.29
CA LEU A 17 -7.57 14.82 -9.88
C LEU A 17 -7.01 16.12 -9.33
N ILE A 18 -7.59 16.60 -8.23
CA ILE A 18 -7.06 17.75 -7.48
C ILE A 18 -6.66 17.30 -6.07
N GLU A 19 -5.53 17.81 -5.60
CA GLU A 19 -4.98 17.53 -4.27
C GLU A 19 -4.67 18.88 -3.59
N MET A 20 -5.13 19.05 -2.35
CA MET A 20 -4.99 20.32 -1.65
C MET A 20 -3.56 20.65 -1.19
N GLN A 21 -2.73 19.65 -1.03
CA GLN A 21 -1.31 19.76 -0.64
C GLN A 21 -0.42 19.28 -1.79
N ASP A 22 0.81 18.91 -1.48
CA ASP A 22 1.61 18.15 -2.43
C ASP A 22 1.12 16.71 -2.53
N PHE A 23 1.43 16.05 -3.64
CA PHE A 23 1.05 14.65 -3.81
C PHE A 23 1.66 13.78 -2.71
N ALA A 24 0.89 12.82 -2.23
CA ALA A 24 1.26 11.91 -1.16
C ALA A 24 1.58 12.57 0.19
N ALA A 25 1.25 13.82 0.43
CA ALA A 25 1.58 14.56 1.65
C ALA A 25 0.96 13.98 2.93
N GLY A 26 -0.11 13.20 2.82
CA GLY A 26 -0.79 12.52 3.92
C GLY A 26 -0.23 11.13 4.23
N THR A 27 -1.13 10.18 4.45
CA THR A 27 -0.83 8.78 4.80
C THR A 27 0.03 8.08 3.76
N SER A 28 -0.12 8.43 2.47
CA SER A 28 0.60 7.81 1.35
C SER A 28 2.12 8.06 1.34
N SER A 29 2.67 8.84 2.26
CA SER A 29 4.12 9.00 2.47
C SER A 29 4.55 8.68 3.90
N ARG A 30 3.61 8.26 4.76
CA ARG A 30 3.81 8.04 6.19
C ARG A 30 3.43 6.63 6.62
N SER A 31 3.49 5.69 5.70
CA SER A 31 3.26 4.26 5.93
C SER A 31 4.52 3.57 6.46
N THR A 32 4.43 2.30 6.73
CA THR A 32 5.58 1.45 7.07
C THR A 32 6.51 1.15 5.89
N LYS A 33 6.24 1.72 4.71
CA LYS A 33 7.01 1.50 3.47
C LYS A 33 7.00 0.05 2.97
N LEU A 34 5.95 -0.69 3.29
CA LEU A 34 5.79 -2.08 2.90
C LEU A 34 4.66 -2.25 1.89
N VAL A 35 4.91 -3.06 0.87
CA VAL A 35 3.88 -3.69 0.04
C VAL A 35 3.79 -5.14 0.53
N HIS A 36 3.00 -5.36 1.56
CA HIS A 36 2.96 -6.61 2.31
C HIS A 36 1.76 -7.48 1.93
N GLY A 37 1.93 -8.81 2.01
CA GLY A 37 0.85 -9.76 1.75
C GLY A 37 -0.09 -10.01 2.94
N GLY A 38 0.13 -9.34 4.08
CA GLY A 38 -0.80 -9.42 5.20
C GLY A 38 -0.72 -10.72 6.02
N LEU A 39 0.46 -11.25 6.24
CA LEU A 39 0.72 -12.49 7.03
C LEU A 39 -0.13 -12.59 8.31
N ARG A 40 -0.36 -11.48 9.01
CA ARG A 40 -1.15 -11.45 10.25
C ARG A 40 -2.61 -11.90 10.07
N TYR A 41 -3.18 -11.75 8.88
CA TYR A 41 -4.56 -12.15 8.59
C TYR A 41 -4.73 -13.67 8.53
N LEU A 42 -3.65 -14.43 8.32
CA LEU A 42 -3.69 -15.90 8.44
C LEU A 42 -4.06 -16.36 9.85
N LYS A 43 -3.75 -15.58 10.89
CA LYS A 43 -4.21 -15.84 12.26
C LYS A 43 -5.74 -15.80 12.39
N GLN A 44 -6.41 -15.05 11.52
CA GLN A 44 -7.87 -14.91 11.48
C GLN A 44 -8.50 -15.85 10.44
N PHE A 45 -7.71 -16.76 9.86
CA PHE A 45 -8.12 -17.69 8.79
C PHE A 45 -8.58 -16.99 7.50
N GLU A 46 -8.20 -15.75 7.26
CA GLU A 46 -8.54 -14.99 6.04
C GLU A 46 -7.60 -15.35 4.88
N VAL A 47 -7.60 -16.63 4.51
CA VAL A 47 -6.65 -17.19 3.53
C VAL A 47 -6.88 -16.61 2.14
N GLU A 48 -8.15 -16.46 1.70
CA GLU A 48 -8.49 -15.91 0.40
C GLU A 48 -8.04 -14.45 0.28
N LEU A 49 -8.25 -13.65 1.33
CA LEU A 49 -7.79 -12.26 1.37
C LEU A 49 -6.26 -12.18 1.21
N VAL A 50 -5.51 -13.03 1.91
CA VAL A 50 -4.05 -13.07 1.80
C VAL A 50 -3.61 -13.47 0.40
N ALA A 51 -4.27 -14.46 -0.21
CA ALA A 51 -3.96 -14.88 -1.58
C ALA A 51 -4.16 -13.73 -2.59
N ASP A 52 -5.26 -12.99 -2.48
CA ASP A 52 -5.55 -11.86 -3.36
C ASP A 52 -4.54 -10.72 -3.15
N ILE A 53 -4.21 -10.39 -1.91
CA ILE A 53 -3.20 -9.36 -1.59
C ILE A 53 -1.82 -9.74 -2.15
N LEU A 54 -1.42 -11.01 -2.04
CA LEU A 54 -0.14 -11.47 -2.56
C LEU A 54 -0.06 -11.40 -4.08
N LYS A 55 -1.15 -11.69 -4.79
CA LYS A 55 -1.24 -11.49 -6.25
C LYS A 55 -1.10 -10.01 -6.62
N GLU A 56 -1.82 -9.12 -5.94
CA GLU A 56 -1.72 -7.68 -6.17
C GLU A 56 -0.33 -7.14 -5.83
N ARG A 57 0.32 -7.65 -4.79
CA ARG A 57 1.70 -7.33 -4.43
C ARG A 57 2.65 -7.62 -5.59
N GLU A 58 2.51 -8.79 -6.22
CA GLU A 58 3.34 -9.19 -7.37
C GLU A 58 3.07 -8.29 -8.59
N VAL A 59 1.80 -7.96 -8.87
CA VAL A 59 1.42 -7.03 -9.94
C VAL A 59 2.06 -5.64 -9.73
N ILE A 60 2.06 -5.14 -8.50
CA ILE A 60 2.70 -3.85 -8.18
C ILE A 60 4.21 -3.92 -8.43
N TYR A 61 4.86 -5.00 -7.99
CA TYR A 61 6.29 -5.22 -8.23
C TYR A 61 6.63 -5.27 -9.73
N GLN A 62 5.87 -6.03 -10.51
CA GLN A 62 6.07 -6.13 -11.96
C GLN A 62 5.88 -4.78 -12.67
N ASN A 63 4.94 -3.96 -12.21
CA ASN A 63 4.67 -2.64 -12.80
C ASN A 63 5.67 -1.57 -12.36
N ALA A 64 6.28 -1.70 -11.18
CA ALA A 64 7.17 -0.69 -10.61
C ALA A 64 8.41 -1.29 -9.92
N PRO A 65 9.20 -2.15 -10.59
CA PRO A 65 10.34 -2.85 -9.98
C PRO A 65 11.48 -1.90 -9.56
N HIS A 66 11.48 -0.68 -10.04
CA HIS A 66 12.44 0.37 -9.68
C HIS A 66 12.09 1.09 -8.37
N ILE A 67 10.90 0.82 -7.81
CA ILE A 67 10.41 1.43 -6.56
C ILE A 67 10.10 0.36 -5.52
N VAL A 68 9.48 -0.73 -5.96
CA VAL A 68 9.09 -1.85 -5.12
C VAL A 68 10.12 -2.95 -5.25
N GLN A 69 10.70 -3.39 -4.15
CA GLN A 69 11.76 -4.40 -4.16
C GLN A 69 11.50 -5.48 -3.12
N PRO A 70 11.83 -6.75 -3.42
CA PRO A 70 11.74 -7.82 -2.45
C PRO A 70 12.72 -7.59 -1.29
N ASP A 71 12.29 -7.90 -0.08
CA ASP A 71 13.14 -7.85 1.10
C ASP A 71 12.74 -8.92 2.11
N ARG A 72 13.69 -9.31 2.97
CA ARG A 72 13.46 -10.30 4.02
C ARG A 72 12.93 -9.64 5.27
N MET A 73 11.71 -10.01 5.64
CA MET A 73 11.10 -9.61 6.90
C MET A 73 11.42 -10.62 8.00
N LEU A 74 11.61 -10.09 9.20
CA LEU A 74 11.76 -10.88 10.41
C LEU A 74 10.45 -10.86 11.22
N LEU A 75 9.90 -12.03 11.50
CA LEU A 75 8.83 -12.25 12.46
C LEU A 75 9.44 -12.81 13.75
N PRO A 76 9.71 -12.00 14.78
CA PRO A 76 10.19 -12.52 16.07
C PRO A 76 9.06 -13.28 16.78
N VAL A 77 9.39 -14.46 17.31
CA VAL A 77 8.44 -15.33 18.00
C VAL A 77 8.74 -15.32 19.49
N TYR A 78 7.75 -14.89 20.27
CA TYR A 78 7.82 -14.81 21.72
C TYR A 78 6.89 -15.83 22.37
N ASP A 79 7.37 -16.48 23.44
CA ASP A 79 6.55 -17.31 24.32
C ASP A 79 6.04 -16.44 25.48
N GLU A 80 4.96 -15.71 25.20
CA GLU A 80 4.30 -14.84 26.21
C GLU A 80 2.79 -14.80 25.97
N ALA A 81 2.06 -14.47 27.04
CA ALA A 81 0.60 -14.34 26.96
C ALA A 81 0.19 -13.25 25.97
N GLY A 82 -0.64 -13.60 24.99
CA GLY A 82 -1.08 -12.69 23.93
C GLY A 82 -0.16 -12.62 22.71
N ALA A 83 0.91 -13.42 22.65
CA ALA A 83 1.76 -13.53 21.47
C ALA A 83 0.93 -13.83 20.20
N SER A 84 1.35 -13.27 19.09
CA SER A 84 0.64 -13.44 17.82
C SER A 84 0.74 -14.85 17.28
N PHE A 85 1.90 -15.48 17.45
CA PHE A 85 2.20 -16.83 16.97
C PHE A 85 3.03 -17.58 18.02
N SER A 86 2.77 -18.86 18.19
CA SER A 86 3.73 -19.81 18.75
C SER A 86 4.72 -20.21 17.65
N GLU A 87 5.85 -20.83 18.00
CA GLU A 87 6.85 -21.28 17.02
C GLU A 87 6.24 -22.22 15.96
N PHE A 88 5.40 -23.16 16.40
CA PHE A 88 4.71 -24.07 15.48
C PHE A 88 3.75 -23.34 14.56
N SER A 89 2.90 -22.44 15.11
CA SER A 89 1.94 -21.70 14.29
C SER A 89 2.61 -20.68 13.37
N ALA A 90 3.74 -20.09 13.77
CA ALA A 90 4.55 -19.24 12.91
C ALA A 90 5.07 -20.01 11.69
N LYS A 91 5.65 -21.19 11.91
CA LYS A 91 6.12 -22.05 10.81
C LYS A 91 5.00 -22.41 9.84
N VAL A 92 3.85 -22.86 10.35
CA VAL A 92 2.70 -23.21 9.49
C VAL A 92 2.18 -22.00 8.71
N ALA A 93 2.11 -20.84 9.35
CA ALA A 93 1.67 -19.61 8.69
C ALA A 93 2.64 -19.18 7.59
N LEU A 94 3.94 -19.28 7.82
CA LEU A 94 4.97 -18.93 6.84
C LEU A 94 4.99 -19.91 5.66
N ASP A 95 4.89 -21.23 5.92
CA ASP A 95 4.78 -22.24 4.85
C ASP A 95 3.52 -22.01 3.97
N LEU A 96 2.40 -21.63 4.59
CA LEU A 96 1.18 -21.30 3.86
C LEU A 96 1.35 -20.00 3.07
N TYR A 97 1.99 -18.99 3.66
CA TYR A 97 2.26 -17.71 3.01
C TYR A 97 3.10 -17.86 1.75
N ASP A 98 4.17 -18.68 1.80
CA ASP A 98 5.00 -19.00 0.63
C ASP A 98 4.21 -19.67 -0.49
N ARG A 99 3.30 -20.60 -0.13
CA ARG A 99 2.43 -21.29 -1.10
C ARG A 99 1.45 -20.33 -1.76
N LEU A 100 0.87 -19.42 -0.97
CA LEU A 100 -0.06 -18.39 -1.49
C LEU A 100 0.66 -17.36 -2.35
N ALA A 101 1.95 -17.10 -2.08
CA ALA A 101 2.82 -16.27 -2.88
C ALA A 101 3.39 -16.98 -4.13
N GLU A 102 3.03 -18.25 -4.34
CA GLU A 102 3.48 -19.08 -5.46
C GLU A 102 5.01 -19.15 -5.59
N LEU A 103 5.72 -19.13 -4.44
CA LEU A 103 7.18 -19.26 -4.44
C LEU A 103 7.64 -20.67 -4.79
N ASP A 104 8.56 -20.77 -5.75
CA ASP A 104 9.19 -22.03 -6.13
C ASP A 104 9.89 -22.69 -4.94
N GLU A 105 10.00 -24.05 -4.95
CA GLU A 105 10.59 -24.80 -3.84
C GLU A 105 12.06 -24.50 -3.59
N ASP A 106 12.79 -24.10 -4.62
CA ASP A 106 14.20 -23.73 -4.60
C ASP A 106 14.44 -22.20 -4.54
N SER A 107 13.38 -21.41 -4.40
CA SER A 107 13.49 -19.96 -4.29
C SER A 107 14.31 -19.57 -3.06
N GLU A 108 15.29 -18.69 -3.26
CA GLU A 108 16.04 -18.10 -2.16
C GLU A 108 15.14 -17.30 -1.18
N TRP A 109 13.97 -16.88 -1.64
CA TRP A 109 13.02 -16.08 -0.87
C TRP A 109 12.10 -16.90 0.03
N ARG A 110 12.14 -18.24 -0.05
CA ARG A 110 11.32 -19.06 0.84
C ARG A 110 11.57 -18.77 2.31
N SER A 111 10.50 -18.85 3.05
CA SER A 111 10.53 -18.64 4.49
C SER A 111 11.35 -19.72 5.20
N ARG A 112 11.96 -19.35 6.31
CA ARG A 112 12.66 -20.30 7.20
C ARG A 112 12.59 -19.83 8.64
N MET A 113 12.53 -20.78 9.54
CA MET A 113 12.72 -20.50 10.96
C MET A 113 14.21 -20.32 11.26
N ILE A 114 14.52 -19.41 12.16
CA ILE A 114 15.87 -19.14 12.66
C ILE A 114 15.90 -19.17 14.18
N SER A 115 17.06 -19.48 14.75
CA SER A 115 17.25 -19.54 16.19
C SER A 115 17.16 -18.16 16.85
N LYS A 116 16.94 -18.16 18.16
CA LYS A 116 17.00 -16.95 18.98
C LYS A 116 18.32 -16.20 18.82
N GLU A 117 19.43 -16.93 18.76
CA GLU A 117 20.79 -16.40 18.61
C GLU A 117 20.92 -15.66 17.28
N GLU A 118 20.50 -16.27 16.17
CA GLU A 118 20.48 -15.63 14.84
C GLU A 118 19.59 -14.36 14.81
N VAL A 119 18.42 -14.42 15.49
CA VAL A 119 17.54 -13.23 15.61
C VAL A 119 18.26 -12.09 16.29
N LEU A 120 18.94 -12.34 17.42
CA LEU A 120 19.61 -11.31 18.21
C LEU A 120 20.90 -10.83 17.57
N GLU A 121 21.59 -11.68 16.83
CA GLU A 121 22.78 -11.28 16.06
C GLU A 121 22.40 -10.24 14.99
N GLY A 122 21.33 -10.49 14.25
CA GLY A 122 20.82 -9.56 13.22
C GLY A 122 20.08 -8.34 13.79
N ASN A 123 19.46 -8.48 14.98
CA ASN A 123 18.59 -7.47 15.57
C ASN A 123 18.81 -7.34 17.09
N PRO A 124 19.94 -6.80 17.54
CA PRO A 124 20.33 -6.77 18.95
C PRO A 124 19.46 -5.87 19.84
N MET A 125 18.59 -5.05 19.23
CA MET A 125 17.67 -4.17 19.95
C MET A 125 16.35 -4.86 20.34
N LEU A 126 16.12 -6.09 19.90
CA LEU A 126 14.92 -6.83 20.28
C LEU A 126 14.96 -7.28 21.74
N LYS A 127 13.78 -7.32 22.37
CA LYS A 127 13.62 -7.85 23.72
C LYS A 127 14.04 -9.33 23.73
N THR A 128 14.98 -9.68 24.60
CA THR A 128 15.53 -11.05 24.71
C THR A 128 14.65 -11.96 25.57
N GLU A 129 13.95 -11.38 26.57
CA GLU A 129 13.06 -12.13 27.47
C GLU A 129 11.86 -12.63 26.68
N GLY A 130 11.56 -13.93 26.80
CA GLY A 130 10.47 -14.58 26.10
C GLY A 130 10.70 -14.84 24.61
N LEU A 131 11.79 -14.34 24.02
CA LEU A 131 12.13 -14.64 22.62
C LEU A 131 12.54 -16.11 22.49
N VAL A 132 11.91 -16.84 21.58
CA VAL A 132 12.11 -18.29 21.34
C VAL A 132 12.86 -18.49 20.03
N SER A 133 12.39 -17.90 18.96
CA SER A 133 12.90 -18.06 17.60
C SER A 133 12.47 -16.88 16.72
N GLY A 134 12.75 -16.94 15.43
CA GLY A 134 12.22 -16.02 14.44
C GLY A 134 11.87 -16.72 13.15
N GLY A 135 10.97 -16.11 12.36
CA GLY A 135 10.68 -16.51 11.00
C GLY A 135 11.18 -15.45 10.03
N LEU A 136 11.97 -15.85 9.04
CA LEU A 136 12.31 -14.99 7.90
C LEU A 136 11.36 -15.32 6.75
N TYR A 137 10.82 -14.29 6.10
CA TYR A 137 9.90 -14.44 4.99
C TYR A 137 9.99 -13.29 4.01
N LEU A 138 9.43 -13.46 2.82
CA LEU A 138 9.42 -12.42 1.77
C LEU A 138 8.26 -11.47 1.96
N ASP A 139 8.57 -10.18 2.03
CA ASP A 139 7.65 -9.11 1.67
C ASP A 139 8.38 -8.06 0.83
N PHE A 140 7.70 -7.00 0.40
CA PHE A 140 8.32 -6.00 -0.44
C PHE A 140 8.39 -4.65 0.27
N ILE A 141 9.51 -3.96 0.10
CA ILE A 141 9.68 -2.58 0.53
C ILE A 141 9.42 -1.63 -0.63
N ASN A 142 9.00 -0.40 -0.33
CA ASN A 142 8.79 0.62 -1.34
C ASN A 142 9.12 2.02 -0.83
N ASP A 143 9.20 2.97 -1.75
CA ASP A 143 8.98 4.39 -1.49
C ASP A 143 7.51 4.70 -1.83
N ASP A 144 6.65 4.79 -0.82
CA ASP A 144 5.20 4.96 -0.96
C ASP A 144 4.82 6.30 -1.61
N ALA A 145 5.56 7.37 -1.31
CA ALA A 145 5.37 8.65 -1.97
C ALA A 145 5.72 8.56 -3.46
N ARG A 146 6.85 7.93 -3.76
CA ARG A 146 7.29 7.75 -5.15
C ARG A 146 6.34 6.85 -5.92
N LEU A 147 5.85 5.75 -5.32
CA LEU A 147 4.84 4.89 -5.94
C LEU A 147 3.57 5.67 -6.29
N THR A 148 3.09 6.52 -5.39
CA THR A 148 1.95 7.40 -5.65
C THR A 148 2.21 8.33 -6.83
N ILE A 149 3.39 8.95 -6.90
CA ILE A 149 3.77 9.86 -7.99
C ILE A 149 3.84 9.12 -9.33
N GLU A 150 4.39 7.91 -9.38
CA GLU A 150 4.44 7.14 -10.63
C GLU A 150 3.04 6.76 -11.13
N ILE A 151 2.11 6.43 -10.24
CA ILE A 151 0.71 6.20 -10.59
C ILE A 151 0.09 7.48 -11.19
N LEU A 152 0.35 8.65 -10.59
CA LEU A 152 -0.17 9.93 -11.08
C LEU A 152 0.46 10.33 -12.41
N LYS A 153 1.77 10.12 -12.59
CA LYS A 153 2.45 10.33 -13.89
C LYS A 153 1.78 9.50 -14.98
N LYS A 154 1.53 8.21 -14.68
CA LYS A 154 0.87 7.32 -15.65
C LYS A 154 -0.57 7.75 -15.94
N ALA A 155 -1.32 8.19 -14.95
CA ALA A 155 -2.64 8.75 -15.12
C ALA A 155 -2.62 9.98 -16.07
N ASN A 156 -1.64 10.87 -15.86
CA ASN A 156 -1.47 12.07 -16.69
C ASN A 156 -1.08 11.71 -18.13
N GLU A 157 -0.19 10.74 -18.35
CA GLU A 157 0.14 10.21 -19.68
C GLU A 157 -1.08 9.66 -20.43
N LEU A 158 -2.04 9.11 -19.68
CA LEU A 158 -3.31 8.60 -20.21
C LEU A 158 -4.41 9.67 -20.34
N GLY A 159 -4.06 10.94 -20.14
CA GLY A 159 -4.95 12.08 -20.39
C GLY A 159 -5.74 12.56 -19.17
N THR A 160 -5.53 12.00 -17.98
CA THR A 160 -6.13 12.55 -16.75
C THR A 160 -5.37 13.81 -16.33
N HIS A 161 -6.09 14.91 -16.07
CA HIS A 161 -5.50 16.12 -15.51
C HIS A 161 -5.18 15.92 -14.02
N VAL A 162 -3.94 16.16 -13.61
CA VAL A 162 -3.46 15.92 -12.23
C VAL A 162 -2.86 17.21 -11.68
N LEU A 163 -3.47 17.76 -10.63
CA LEU A 163 -3.11 19.06 -10.05
C LEU A 163 -2.93 18.94 -8.53
N ASN A 164 -1.76 19.37 -8.03
CA ASN A 164 -1.52 19.58 -6.60
C ASN A 164 -1.72 21.05 -6.20
N TYR A 165 -1.77 21.32 -4.91
CA TYR A 165 -2.05 22.62 -4.30
C TYR A 165 -3.38 23.22 -4.76
N VAL A 166 -4.34 22.38 -5.13
CA VAL A 166 -5.69 22.78 -5.52
C VAL A 166 -6.69 22.10 -4.59
N LYS A 167 -7.35 22.90 -3.75
CA LYS A 167 -8.29 22.43 -2.72
C LYS A 167 -9.73 22.55 -3.22
N ALA A 168 -10.51 21.46 -3.18
CA ALA A 168 -11.96 21.55 -3.26
C ALA A 168 -12.49 22.22 -1.97
N ILE A 169 -13.20 23.32 -2.09
CA ILE A 169 -13.70 24.11 -0.96
C ILE A 169 -15.21 24.04 -0.82
N ASP A 170 -15.92 23.69 -1.90
CA ASP A 170 -17.36 23.52 -1.92
C ASP A 170 -17.80 22.68 -3.12
N PHE A 171 -19.06 22.23 -3.13
CA PHE A 171 -19.70 21.60 -4.29
C PHE A 171 -20.51 22.60 -5.09
N LEU A 172 -20.54 22.39 -6.40
CA LEU A 172 -21.43 23.10 -7.31
C LEU A 172 -22.70 22.27 -7.52
N TYR A 173 -23.86 22.90 -7.45
CA TYR A 173 -25.14 22.23 -7.62
C TYR A 173 -25.88 22.77 -8.84
N ASP A 174 -26.67 21.94 -9.48
CA ASP A 174 -27.61 22.34 -10.52
C ASP A 174 -28.96 22.81 -9.93
N GLU A 175 -29.89 23.15 -10.78
CA GLU A 175 -31.23 23.60 -10.40
C GLU A 175 -32.07 22.54 -9.68
N THR A 176 -31.70 21.26 -9.82
CA THR A 176 -32.33 20.10 -9.16
C THR A 176 -31.62 19.67 -7.87
N ASN A 177 -30.62 20.47 -7.41
CA ASN A 177 -29.79 20.21 -6.24
C ASN A 177 -28.92 18.94 -6.39
N GLN A 178 -28.52 18.60 -7.61
CA GLN A 178 -27.55 17.55 -7.89
C GLN A 178 -26.16 18.15 -8.06
N ILE A 179 -25.12 17.42 -7.61
CA ILE A 179 -23.72 17.87 -7.75
C ILE A 179 -23.36 17.87 -9.24
N LYS A 180 -22.89 19.00 -9.73
CA LYS A 180 -22.39 19.22 -11.10
C LYS A 180 -20.92 19.61 -11.17
N GLY A 181 -20.21 19.60 -10.03
CA GLY A 181 -18.80 19.95 -9.98
C GLY A 181 -18.34 20.37 -8.58
N VAL A 182 -17.20 21.01 -8.54
CA VAL A 182 -16.59 21.55 -7.31
C VAL A 182 -16.11 22.98 -7.50
N LEU A 183 -16.22 23.80 -6.46
CA LEU A 183 -15.50 25.06 -6.34
C LEU A 183 -14.10 24.74 -5.81
N ALA A 184 -13.09 25.06 -6.59
CA ALA A 184 -11.69 24.82 -6.28
C ALA A 184 -10.96 26.10 -5.93
N LYS A 185 -9.97 26.01 -5.04
CA LYS A 185 -9.08 27.12 -4.69
C LYS A 185 -7.63 26.71 -4.91
N ASP A 186 -6.91 27.49 -5.71
CA ASP A 186 -5.45 27.40 -5.82
C ASP A 186 -4.82 27.88 -4.50
N GLN A 187 -4.06 27.02 -3.85
CA GLN A 187 -3.43 27.30 -2.57
C GLN A 187 -2.19 28.21 -2.72
N THR A 188 -1.67 28.35 -3.93
CA THR A 188 -0.49 29.17 -4.21
C THR A 188 -0.85 30.62 -4.54
N THR A 189 -1.91 30.83 -5.31
CA THR A 189 -2.38 32.17 -5.73
C THR A 189 -3.53 32.68 -4.90
N GLY A 190 -4.31 31.79 -4.28
CA GLY A 190 -5.53 32.11 -3.56
C GLY A 190 -6.77 32.31 -4.45
N GLU A 191 -6.61 32.20 -5.76
CA GLU A 191 -7.71 32.30 -6.74
C GLU A 191 -8.66 31.11 -6.62
N THR A 192 -9.92 31.34 -6.95
CA THR A 192 -10.97 30.31 -7.01
C THR A 192 -11.52 30.15 -8.41
N TYR A 193 -11.86 28.91 -8.76
CA TYR A 193 -12.45 28.57 -10.05
C TYR A 193 -13.39 27.37 -9.93
N GLU A 194 -14.34 27.27 -10.86
CA GLU A 194 -15.31 26.20 -10.90
C GLU A 194 -14.81 25.07 -11.82
N ILE A 195 -14.86 23.85 -11.33
CA ILE A 195 -14.56 22.64 -12.11
C ILE A 195 -15.86 21.86 -12.27
N TYR A 196 -16.38 21.82 -13.49
CA TYR A 196 -17.61 21.09 -13.80
C TYR A 196 -17.32 19.62 -14.11
N ALA A 197 -18.15 18.73 -13.56
CA ALA A 197 -18.06 17.29 -13.79
C ALA A 197 -19.42 16.61 -13.59
N SER A 198 -19.70 15.58 -14.38
CA SER A 198 -20.90 14.74 -14.22
C SER A 198 -20.85 13.88 -12.95
N VAL A 199 -19.65 13.53 -12.48
CA VAL A 199 -19.41 12.74 -11.28
C VAL A 199 -18.27 13.36 -10.48
N VAL A 200 -18.47 13.51 -9.20
CA VAL A 200 -17.42 13.92 -8.25
C VAL A 200 -17.14 12.77 -7.29
N VAL A 201 -15.88 12.35 -7.21
CA VAL A 201 -15.44 11.28 -6.31
C VAL A 201 -14.63 11.88 -5.17
N ASN A 202 -15.12 11.72 -3.94
CA ASN A 202 -14.36 12.05 -2.76
C ASN A 202 -13.41 10.90 -2.42
N ALA A 203 -12.11 11.15 -2.54
CA ALA A 203 -11.03 10.20 -2.26
C ALA A 203 -9.99 10.81 -1.30
N THR A 204 -10.42 11.61 -0.36
CA THR A 204 -9.55 12.36 0.57
C THR A 204 -9.00 11.54 1.73
N GLY A 205 -9.56 10.36 1.99
CA GLY A 205 -9.16 9.45 3.08
C GLY A 205 -9.89 9.72 4.40
#